data_fd19a7683d9c6f4f886baff32ecc220e
#
_entry.id   fd19a7683d9c6f4f886baff32ecc220e
#
_cell.length_a   1.000
_cell.length_b   1.000
_cell.length_c   1.000
_cell.angle_alpha   90.00
_cell.angle_beta   90.00
_cell.angle_gamma   90.00
#
_symmetry.space_group_name_H-M   'P 1'
#
loop_
_entity.id
_entity.type
_entity.pdbx_description
1 polymer ?
#
loop_
_entity_poly.entity_id
_entity_poly.type
_entity_poly.pdbx_seq_one_letter_code
_entity_poly.pdbx_strand_id
1 'polypeptide(L)'
;DVRKTNAFNAQRIPTKKVTTKFRSEELCLIIAESYAHLNNTTEALKYLNLLRSKRITQNYIAYTMDNLPEVFKQTITTDATGAPLSKLISAILCERRKELFLEGDRWFELKRNGRPEFWIAAMGKKYVTEKYLYTYPIPKVDIDLFPGLIIQNPGYTN
;
A
#
# COMPACT_ATOMS: atom_id res chain seq x y z
N ASP A 1 -18.70 -5.99 4.51
CA ASP A 1 -17.91 -4.84 4.07
C ASP A 1 -18.29 -4.50 2.62
N VAL A 2 -18.84 -3.31 2.41
CA VAL A 2 -19.36 -2.83 1.10
C VAL A 2 -18.29 -2.78 -0.01
N ARG A 3 -17.02 -2.71 0.34
CA ARG A 3 -15.93 -2.73 -0.65
C ARG A 3 -15.89 -4.04 -1.42
N LYS A 4 -16.11 -5.15 -0.72
CA LYS A 4 -16.09 -6.50 -1.33
C LYS A 4 -17.22 -6.66 -2.33
N THR A 5 -18.42 -6.18 -1.99
CA THR A 5 -19.61 -6.30 -2.84
C THR A 5 -19.55 -5.40 -4.07
N ASN A 6 -18.91 -4.24 -3.95
CA ASN A 6 -18.89 -3.22 -5.01
C ASN A 6 -17.64 -3.27 -5.90
N ALA A 7 -16.66 -4.12 -5.57
CA ALA A 7 -15.42 -4.22 -6.35
C ALA A 7 -15.51 -5.18 -7.54
N PHE A 8 -16.45 -6.13 -7.50
CA PHE A 8 -16.61 -7.16 -8.52
C PHE A 8 -18.08 -7.40 -8.84
N ASN A 9 -18.38 -7.71 -10.09
CA ASN A 9 -19.69 -8.22 -10.50
C ASN A 9 -19.86 -9.71 -10.14
N ALA A 10 -21.03 -10.28 -10.47
CA ALA A 10 -21.35 -11.70 -10.23
C ALA A 10 -20.37 -12.66 -10.93
N GLN A 11 -19.77 -12.26 -12.05
CA GLN A 11 -18.76 -13.01 -12.79
C GLN A 11 -17.33 -12.77 -12.28
N ARG A 12 -17.16 -12.11 -11.13
CA ARG A 12 -15.88 -11.72 -10.53
C ARG A 12 -15.02 -10.80 -11.43
N ILE A 13 -15.65 -10.06 -12.32
CA ILE A 13 -14.98 -9.04 -13.14
C ILE A 13 -14.93 -7.75 -12.32
N PRO A 14 -13.78 -7.09 -12.22
CA PRO A 14 -13.67 -5.79 -11.54
C PRO A 14 -14.61 -4.76 -12.20
N THR A 15 -15.44 -4.12 -11.38
CA THR A 15 -16.37 -3.08 -11.86
C THR A 15 -15.87 -1.67 -11.57
N LYS A 16 -14.84 -1.55 -10.74
CA LYS A 16 -14.28 -0.26 -10.32
C LYS A 16 -13.56 0.40 -11.48
N LYS A 17 -14.05 1.56 -11.90
CA LYS A 17 -13.35 2.37 -12.90
C LYS A 17 -12.18 3.10 -12.25
N VAL A 18 -10.96 2.85 -12.73
CA VAL A 18 -9.72 3.48 -12.24
C VAL A 18 -9.59 4.88 -12.84
N THR A 19 -10.34 5.85 -12.31
CA THR A 19 -10.28 7.22 -12.80
C THR A 19 -10.16 8.27 -11.71
N THR A 20 -10.33 7.89 -10.47
CA THR A 20 -10.26 8.83 -9.34
C THR A 20 -8.82 8.93 -8.87
N LYS A 21 -8.18 10.09 -9.07
CA LYS A 21 -6.79 10.30 -8.66
C LYS A 21 -6.63 10.53 -7.15
N PHE A 22 -7.62 11.17 -6.52
CA PHE A 22 -7.63 11.46 -5.09
C PHE A 22 -9.04 11.32 -4.54
N ARG A 23 -9.15 10.77 -3.33
CA ARG A 23 -10.42 10.57 -2.62
C ARG A 23 -10.30 10.98 -1.17
N SER A 24 -11.40 11.44 -0.57
CA SER A 24 -11.46 11.80 0.85
C SER A 24 -11.06 10.65 1.77
N GLU A 25 -11.38 9.43 1.38
CA GLU A 25 -11.04 8.21 2.10
C GLU A 25 -9.52 7.96 2.14
N GLU A 26 -8.83 8.25 1.05
CA GLU A 26 -7.37 8.19 1.01
C GLU A 26 -6.76 9.25 1.92
N LEU A 27 -7.30 10.47 1.92
CA LEU A 27 -6.85 11.53 2.82
C LEU A 27 -7.04 11.13 4.30
N CYS A 28 -8.15 10.50 4.66
CA CYS A 28 -8.35 9.97 6.00
C CYS A 28 -7.25 8.99 6.41
N LEU A 29 -6.83 8.11 5.50
CA LEU A 29 -5.76 7.14 5.76
C LEU A 29 -4.37 7.80 5.84
N ILE A 30 -4.11 8.80 5.00
CA ILE A 30 -2.88 9.60 5.07
C ILE A 30 -2.80 10.32 6.43
N ILE A 31 -3.88 10.95 6.86
CA ILE A 31 -3.95 11.65 8.15
C ILE A 31 -3.76 10.65 9.30
N ALA A 32 -4.44 9.49 9.25
CA ALA A 32 -4.30 8.46 10.28
C ALA A 32 -2.84 7.98 10.41
N GLU A 33 -2.19 7.71 9.28
CA GLU A 33 -0.79 7.26 9.24
C GLU A 33 0.16 8.35 9.74
N SER A 34 -0.06 9.60 9.33
CA SER A 34 0.75 10.74 9.79
C SER A 34 0.67 10.93 11.31
N TYR A 35 -0.53 10.87 11.88
CA TYR A 35 -0.68 10.92 13.34
C TYR A 35 -0.06 9.72 14.06
N ALA A 36 -0.13 8.54 13.46
CA ALA A 36 0.53 7.36 14.03
C ALA A 36 2.06 7.53 14.10
N HIS A 37 2.68 8.08 13.05
CA HIS A 37 4.12 8.41 13.04
C HIS A 37 4.49 9.55 14.01
N LEU A 38 3.56 10.45 14.29
CA LEU A 38 3.72 11.50 15.31
C LEU A 38 3.41 11.00 16.74
N ASN A 39 3.18 9.68 16.92
CA ASN A 39 2.78 9.08 18.19
C ASN A 39 1.46 9.63 18.78
N ASN A 40 0.63 10.29 17.97
CA ASN A 40 -0.71 10.71 18.36
C ASN A 40 -1.73 9.61 18.02
N THR A 41 -1.75 8.57 18.86
CA THR A 41 -2.59 7.38 18.65
C THR A 41 -4.09 7.69 18.68
N THR A 42 -4.51 8.68 19.45
CA THR A 42 -5.91 9.10 19.55
C THR A 42 -6.44 9.64 18.23
N GLU A 43 -5.76 10.60 17.62
CA GLU A 43 -6.17 11.14 16.33
C GLU A 43 -5.99 10.11 15.20
N ALA A 44 -4.92 9.30 15.24
CA ALA A 44 -4.73 8.21 14.27
C ALA A 44 -5.91 7.23 14.27
N LEU A 45 -6.34 6.76 15.45
CA LEU A 45 -7.49 5.86 15.59
C LEU A 45 -8.80 6.53 15.20
N LYS A 46 -8.98 7.81 15.49
CA LYS A 46 -10.18 8.58 15.10
C LYS A 46 -10.38 8.55 13.58
N TYR A 47 -9.35 8.89 12.80
CA TYR A 47 -9.45 8.90 11.33
C TYR A 47 -9.55 7.49 10.74
N LEU A 48 -8.83 6.51 11.29
CA LEU A 48 -8.96 5.11 10.90
C LEU A 48 -10.38 4.59 11.13
N ASN A 49 -10.96 4.85 12.30
CA ASN A 49 -12.30 4.43 12.66
C ASN A 49 -13.38 5.19 11.88
N LEU A 50 -13.16 6.46 11.56
CA LEU A 50 -14.05 7.23 10.69
C LEU A 50 -14.26 6.51 9.35
N LEU A 51 -13.18 6.09 8.69
CA LEU A 51 -13.26 5.32 7.45
C LEU A 51 -13.95 3.96 7.67
N ARG A 52 -13.50 3.19 8.66
CA ARG A 52 -14.01 1.85 8.92
C ARG A 52 -15.51 1.83 9.22
N SER A 53 -16.01 2.80 9.99
CA SER A 53 -17.44 2.91 10.32
C SER A 53 -18.32 3.12 9.08
N LYS A 54 -17.80 3.71 8.02
CA LYS A 54 -18.50 3.90 6.75
C LYS A 54 -18.39 2.70 5.80
N ARG A 55 -17.50 1.76 6.07
CA ARG A 55 -17.26 0.57 5.22
C ARG A 55 -17.82 -0.71 5.81
N ILE A 56 -17.94 -0.79 7.13
CA ILE A 56 -18.42 -1.97 7.85
C ILE A 56 -19.87 -1.70 8.27
N THR A 57 -20.82 -2.35 7.60
CA THR A 57 -22.25 -2.11 7.79
C THR A 57 -22.86 -2.97 8.90
N GLN A 58 -22.20 -4.06 9.28
CA GLN A 58 -22.69 -4.98 10.31
C GLN A 58 -21.56 -5.30 11.29
N ASN A 59 -21.89 -5.37 12.56
CA ASN A 59 -20.94 -5.73 13.62
C ASN A 59 -19.66 -4.87 13.62
N TYR A 60 -19.83 -3.56 13.34
CA TYR A 60 -18.70 -2.64 13.42
C TYR A 60 -18.25 -2.50 14.87
N ILE A 61 -16.96 -2.73 15.09
CA ILE A 61 -16.27 -2.46 16.35
C ILE A 61 -15.16 -1.46 16.05
N ALA A 62 -15.17 -0.35 16.76
CA ALA A 62 -14.09 0.63 16.67
C ALA A 62 -12.78 0.05 17.20
N TYR A 63 -11.68 0.35 16.52
CA TYR A 63 -10.35 0.02 17.02
C TYR A 63 -9.96 0.95 18.18
N THR A 64 -9.39 0.33 19.21
CA THR A 64 -8.68 0.97 20.31
C THR A 64 -7.27 0.37 20.35
N MET A 65 -6.37 0.93 21.14
CA MET A 65 -5.02 0.33 21.27
C MET A 65 -5.04 -1.10 21.81
N ASP A 66 -6.07 -1.44 22.61
CA ASP A 66 -6.19 -2.75 23.25
C ASP A 66 -6.76 -3.83 22.32
N ASN A 67 -7.57 -3.44 21.32
CA ASN A 67 -8.23 -4.37 20.40
C ASN A 67 -7.72 -4.30 18.97
N LEU A 68 -6.60 -3.62 18.72
CA LEU A 68 -5.94 -3.67 17.41
C LEU A 68 -5.60 -5.11 17.02
N PRO A 69 -5.81 -5.49 15.76
CA PRO A 69 -5.42 -6.81 15.30
C PRO A 69 -3.90 -7.00 15.42
N GLU A 70 -3.47 -8.23 15.63
CA GLU A 70 -2.06 -8.58 15.54
C GLU A 70 -1.50 -8.22 14.17
N VAL A 71 -0.20 -7.91 14.13
CA VAL A 71 0.48 -7.60 12.88
C VAL A 71 0.35 -8.82 11.97
N PHE A 72 -0.48 -8.68 10.95
CA PHE A 72 -0.73 -9.76 9.99
C PHE A 72 0.56 -10.08 9.22
N LYS A 73 0.85 -11.36 8.98
CA LYS A 73 1.93 -11.78 8.08
C LYS A 73 1.65 -11.25 6.68
N GLN A 74 2.17 -10.09 6.39
CA GLN A 74 1.99 -9.41 5.12
C GLN A 74 3.35 -9.18 4.47
N THR A 75 3.32 -8.79 3.21
CA THR A 75 4.52 -8.49 2.43
C THR A 75 5.34 -7.35 3.06
N ILE A 76 4.65 -6.32 3.58
CA ILE A 76 5.29 -5.19 4.27
C ILE A 76 5.60 -5.59 5.71
N THR A 77 6.84 -5.43 6.12
CA THR A 77 7.34 -5.74 7.47
C THR A 77 7.86 -4.52 8.21
N THR A 78 8.15 -3.44 7.47
CA THR A 78 8.63 -2.17 8.00
C THR A 78 7.73 -1.04 7.54
N ASP A 79 7.68 0.03 8.29
CA ASP A 79 6.97 1.26 7.90
C ASP A 79 7.83 2.17 7.00
N ALA A 80 7.30 3.36 6.67
CA ALA A 80 7.97 4.34 5.83
C ALA A 80 9.25 4.93 6.45
N THR A 81 9.46 4.79 7.76
CA THR A 81 10.69 5.21 8.45
C THR A 81 11.73 4.09 8.50
N GLY A 82 11.38 2.87 8.08
CA GLY A 82 12.21 1.68 8.18
C GLY A 82 12.08 0.95 9.52
N ALA A 83 11.23 1.42 10.43
CA ALA A 83 10.98 0.74 11.70
C ALA A 83 10.05 -0.48 11.49
N PRO A 84 10.13 -1.51 12.36
CA PRO A 84 9.17 -2.61 12.35
C PRO A 84 7.74 -2.11 12.50
N LEU A 85 6.79 -2.72 11.80
CA LEU A 85 5.39 -2.31 11.87
C LEU A 85 4.82 -2.43 13.28
N SER A 86 4.29 -1.33 13.80
CA SER A 86 3.41 -1.35 14.97
C SER A 86 2.03 -1.92 14.59
N LYS A 87 1.26 -2.41 15.59
CA LYS A 87 -0.12 -2.86 15.36
C LYS A 87 -0.99 -1.77 14.70
N LEU A 88 -0.82 -0.51 15.12
CA LEU A 88 -1.58 0.61 14.58
C LEU A 88 -1.23 0.90 13.11
N ILE A 89 0.05 1.00 12.78
CA ILE A 89 0.49 1.19 11.38
C ILE A 89 0.05 0.01 10.52
N SER A 90 0.21 -1.23 11.02
CA SER A 90 -0.26 -2.41 10.30
C SER A 90 -1.76 -2.37 10.01
N ALA A 91 -2.59 -1.95 10.98
CA ALA A 91 -4.03 -1.81 10.80
C ALA A 91 -4.37 -0.73 9.76
N ILE A 92 -3.68 0.41 9.78
CA ILE A 92 -3.86 1.50 8.80
C ILE A 92 -3.50 1.02 7.40
N LEU A 93 -2.34 0.38 7.20
CA LEU A 93 -1.91 -0.16 5.90
C LEU A 93 -2.87 -1.27 5.40
N CYS A 94 -3.41 -2.10 6.30
CA CYS A 94 -4.42 -3.08 5.93
C CYS A 94 -5.71 -2.43 5.42
N GLU A 95 -6.18 -1.36 6.08
CA GLU A 95 -7.36 -0.62 5.60
C GLU A 95 -7.05 0.13 4.30
N ARG A 96 -5.85 0.71 4.13
CA ARG A 96 -5.40 1.34 2.89
C ARG A 96 -5.43 0.36 1.72
N ARG A 97 -4.89 -0.84 1.89
CA ARG A 97 -4.92 -1.88 0.87
C ARG A 97 -6.33 -2.30 0.45
N LYS A 98 -7.29 -2.34 1.39
CA LYS A 98 -8.68 -2.65 1.09
C LYS A 98 -9.40 -1.49 0.39
N GLU A 99 -9.16 -0.26 0.86
CA GLU A 99 -9.82 0.93 0.34
C GLU A 99 -9.38 1.26 -1.07
N LEU A 100 -8.08 1.19 -1.34
CA LEU A 100 -7.48 1.56 -2.63
C LEU A 100 -7.27 0.35 -3.56
N PHE A 101 -8.02 -0.74 -3.31
CA PHE A 101 -7.95 -1.93 -4.14
C PHE A 101 -8.35 -1.62 -5.60
N LEU A 102 -7.50 -2.04 -6.56
CA LEU A 102 -7.60 -1.75 -8.00
C LEU A 102 -7.41 -0.28 -8.39
N GLU A 103 -6.84 0.56 -7.52
CA GLU A 103 -6.55 1.96 -7.83
C GLU A 103 -5.07 2.23 -8.14
N GLY A 104 -4.23 1.19 -8.19
CA GLY A 104 -2.80 1.31 -8.52
C GLY A 104 -1.90 1.73 -7.35
N ASP A 105 -2.46 2.00 -6.17
CA ASP A 105 -1.72 2.50 -5.00
C ASP A 105 -0.72 1.47 -4.44
N ARG A 106 -1.00 0.17 -4.57
CA ARG A 106 -0.22 -0.88 -3.89
C ARG A 106 1.28 -0.85 -4.19
N TRP A 107 1.67 -0.53 -5.43
CA TRP A 107 3.07 -0.44 -5.79
C TRP A 107 3.80 0.68 -5.04
N PHE A 108 3.17 1.84 -4.94
CA PHE A 108 3.72 2.98 -4.21
C PHE A 108 3.77 2.73 -2.71
N GLU A 109 2.77 2.05 -2.16
CA GLU A 109 2.74 1.63 -0.76
C GLU A 109 3.90 0.68 -0.44
N LEU A 110 4.15 -0.33 -1.27
CA LEU A 110 5.29 -1.26 -1.14
C LEU A 110 6.62 -0.51 -1.26
N LYS A 111 6.74 0.38 -2.26
CA LYS A 111 7.95 1.18 -2.49
C LYS A 111 8.29 2.06 -1.30
N ARG A 112 7.28 2.65 -0.65
CA ARG A 112 7.43 3.52 0.52
C ARG A 112 7.76 2.72 1.79
N ASN A 113 7.18 1.54 1.95
CA ASN A 113 7.30 0.73 3.15
C ASN A 113 8.29 -0.43 2.96
N GLY A 114 9.58 -0.10 2.94
CA GLY A 114 10.69 -1.06 3.01
C GLY A 114 11.07 -1.76 1.71
N ARG A 115 10.35 -1.54 0.60
CA ARG A 115 10.63 -2.21 -0.70
C ARG A 115 10.79 -3.72 -0.53
N PRO A 116 9.78 -4.41 0.00
CA PRO A 116 9.89 -5.84 0.30
C PRO A 116 10.04 -6.66 -0.97
N GLU A 117 10.80 -7.72 -0.90
CA GLU A 117 10.84 -8.75 -1.94
C GLU A 117 9.62 -9.67 -1.79
N PHE A 118 8.96 -9.96 -2.88
CA PHE A 118 7.82 -10.88 -2.93
C PHE A 118 7.75 -11.55 -4.30
N TRP A 119 6.90 -12.54 -4.42
CA TRP A 119 6.66 -13.18 -5.71
C TRP A 119 5.22 -12.98 -6.16
N ILE A 120 5.04 -12.96 -7.48
CA ILE A 120 3.75 -12.96 -8.14
C ILE A 120 3.67 -14.13 -9.11
N ALA A 121 2.48 -14.66 -9.29
CA ALA A 121 2.20 -15.63 -10.33
C ALA A 121 1.51 -14.91 -11.50
N ALA A 122 2.09 -15.01 -12.68
CA ALA A 122 1.50 -14.50 -13.91
C ALA A 122 1.75 -15.49 -15.05
N MET A 123 0.72 -15.73 -15.87
CA MET A 123 0.81 -16.63 -17.03
C MET A 123 1.40 -18.02 -16.70
N GLY A 124 1.04 -18.59 -15.55
CA GLY A 124 1.54 -19.89 -15.10
C GLY A 124 3.01 -19.90 -14.62
N LYS A 125 3.66 -18.74 -14.52
CA LYS A 125 5.04 -18.61 -14.05
C LYS A 125 5.10 -17.81 -12.75
N LYS A 126 6.10 -18.10 -11.93
CA LYS A 126 6.43 -17.36 -10.73
C LYS A 126 7.51 -16.33 -11.05
N TYR A 127 7.24 -15.08 -10.72
CA TYR A 127 8.20 -13.97 -10.83
C TYR A 127 8.51 -13.44 -9.44
N VAL A 128 9.79 -13.23 -9.16
CA VAL A 128 10.25 -12.61 -7.91
C VAL A 128 10.42 -11.11 -8.16
N THR A 129 9.85 -10.30 -7.29
CA THR A 129 10.03 -8.85 -7.30
C THR A 129 11.17 -8.52 -6.35
N GLU A 130 12.35 -8.27 -6.91
CA GLU A 130 13.56 -7.90 -6.19
C GLU A 130 13.58 -6.40 -5.88
N LYS A 131 14.38 -6.00 -4.88
CA LYS A 131 14.42 -4.60 -4.41
C LYS A 131 14.78 -3.59 -5.50
N TYR A 132 15.66 -3.93 -6.43
CA TYR A 132 16.06 -2.99 -7.48
C TYR A 132 14.91 -2.66 -8.44
N LEU A 133 13.94 -3.59 -8.64
CA LEU A 133 12.79 -3.38 -9.51
C LEU A 133 11.86 -2.24 -9.07
N TYR A 134 11.97 -1.76 -7.83
CA TYR A 134 11.24 -0.58 -7.37
C TYR A 134 11.79 0.75 -7.95
N THR A 135 12.94 0.70 -8.59
CA THR A 135 13.53 1.83 -9.31
C THR A 135 13.56 1.46 -10.79
N TYR A 136 12.98 2.27 -11.67
CA TYR A 136 13.02 2.00 -13.10
C TYR A 136 14.43 2.12 -13.67
N PRO A 137 14.77 1.32 -14.70
CA PRO A 137 16.04 1.52 -15.41
C PRO A 137 16.05 2.90 -16.11
N ILE A 138 17.22 3.49 -16.17
CA ILE A 138 17.43 4.67 -17.00
C ILE A 138 17.43 4.22 -18.47
N PRO A 139 16.67 4.88 -19.36
CA PRO A 139 16.65 4.52 -20.78
C PRO A 139 18.06 4.51 -21.38
N LYS A 140 18.38 3.49 -22.17
CA LYS A 140 19.70 3.37 -22.79
C LYS A 140 20.06 4.59 -23.64
N VAL A 141 19.09 5.19 -24.31
CA VAL A 141 19.28 6.41 -25.09
C VAL A 141 19.86 7.56 -24.25
N ASP A 142 19.37 7.74 -23.03
CA ASP A 142 19.85 8.79 -22.13
C ASP A 142 21.29 8.51 -21.66
N ILE A 143 21.62 7.25 -21.41
CA ILE A 143 22.98 6.83 -21.04
C ILE A 143 23.96 7.05 -22.22
N ASP A 144 23.55 6.68 -23.42
CA ASP A 144 24.36 6.80 -24.62
C ASP A 144 24.60 8.27 -25.02
N LEU A 145 23.67 9.18 -24.71
CA LEU A 145 23.82 10.63 -24.96
C LEU A 145 24.86 11.28 -24.03
N PHE A 146 25.07 10.73 -22.82
CA PHE A 146 25.98 11.29 -21.82
C PHE A 146 26.92 10.20 -21.26
N PRO A 147 27.81 9.66 -22.09
CA PRO A 147 28.70 8.56 -21.70
C PRO A 147 29.55 8.91 -20.48
N GLY A 148 29.52 8.07 -19.46
CA GLY A 148 30.28 8.26 -18.23
C GLY A 148 29.69 9.27 -17.23
N LEU A 149 28.71 10.06 -17.62
CA LEU A 149 28.00 10.99 -16.70
C LEU A 149 26.74 10.36 -16.11
N ILE A 150 26.01 9.56 -16.90
CA ILE A 150 24.81 8.86 -16.45
C ILE A 150 25.17 7.39 -16.27
N ILE A 151 25.02 6.92 -15.03
CA ILE A 151 25.26 5.53 -14.65
C ILE A 151 23.92 4.85 -14.40
N GLN A 152 23.74 3.64 -14.94
CA GLN A 152 22.52 2.86 -14.76
C GLN A 152 22.22 2.59 -13.27
N ASN A 153 20.95 2.52 -12.92
CA ASN A 153 20.52 2.14 -11.59
C ASN A 153 21.01 0.72 -11.25
N PRO A 154 21.41 0.47 -9.98
CA PRO A 154 21.87 -0.83 -9.54
C PRO A 154 20.88 -1.95 -9.86
N GLY A 155 21.37 -3.11 -10.30
CA GLY A 155 20.56 -4.27 -10.66
C GLY A 155 20.16 -4.38 -12.12
N TYR A 156 20.36 -3.29 -12.91
CA TYR A 156 20.15 -3.32 -14.35
C TYR A 156 21.47 -3.35 -15.12
N THR A 157 21.46 -4.07 -16.22
CA THR A 157 22.58 -4.08 -17.19
C THR A 157 22.31 -3.05 -18.28
N ASN A 158 23.38 -2.46 -18.82
CA ASN A 158 23.29 -1.50 -19.93
C ASN A 158 22.94 -2.20 -21.25
#